data_f713e99548002c774bd0700810b14d27
#
_entry.id   f713e99548002c774bd0700810b14d27
#
_cell.length_a   1.000
_cell.length_b   1.000
_cell.length_c   1.000
_cell.angle_alpha   90.00
_cell.angle_beta   90.00
_cell.angle_gamma   90.00
#
_symmetry.space_group_name_H-M   'P 1'
#
loop_
_entity.id
_entity.type
_entity.pdbx_description
1 polymer ?
#
loop_
_entity_poly.entity_id
_entity_poly.type
_entity_poly.pdbx_seq_one_letter_code
_entity_poly.pdbx_strand_id
1 'polypeptide(L)'
;MARYRSIILARSAQSFVGFLLLLGIGFITLVPLGFLILNSFNTSQLGQEISWGFEGWRQAFGAPQTIKALMYSVLLSARTFLGLAVAFLVSWLLIRVRIPASPFIEFSLWMAWFLPPLSVTIGWIALLDPHHGLINVLLAHVLPIAIRLNIYSFSGILWVHLTLLTVPVMTILLTPAFRQMDASFEESARTCGSGPLRTLRRIVLPLLWPTVLVVTIATFIRSLEAFEIEQIIGIPAGIYVYGTRIYDLVRWDPPLYSQAMALSTIFLFVLFGAVLLYQRSSRHHEFATVRPGGASFRPALIGKWRYFASGLLILWIAVSIYLPLAMVLIGSFMKFFGMFGLQQPFTIQHWAAVLGDPAFTQALQNSLILGFGVAGLGVVVYSVLGYLILRGRFVGRATLSLLVWIPWAIPGILLGLSLLWIFLSVRFFNFLYGTMFVLIFSVVLKDMPIGTQMFKAAFAQVTEELEQASRVSGAGPFTTFRRITVPLIAPMIVSIFVLVFMSSIRDISTPILLATPATTPLSVLMLERSVAGEIEKAAVIGVILSVVAIITAMVMRLLGFRIAAEPV
;
A
#
# COMPACT_ATOMS: atom_id res chain seq x y z
N MET A 1 -21.33 -46.89 10.85
CA MET A 1 -19.89 -47.02 10.56
C MET A 1 -19.44 -46.18 9.32
N ALA A 2 -20.16 -46.19 8.19
CA ALA A 2 -19.76 -45.40 6.99
C ALA A 2 -19.65 -43.88 7.23
N ARG A 3 -20.58 -43.29 8.00
CA ARG A 3 -20.55 -41.87 8.38
C ARG A 3 -19.35 -41.48 9.25
N TYR A 4 -18.91 -42.39 10.14
CA TYR A 4 -17.73 -42.14 11.00
C TYR A 4 -16.42 -42.19 10.20
N ARG A 5 -16.32 -43.14 9.24
CA ARG A 5 -15.18 -43.22 8.30
C ARG A 5 -15.08 -41.99 7.39
N SER A 6 -16.19 -41.45 6.89
CA SER A 6 -16.17 -40.25 6.04
C SER A 6 -15.72 -38.97 6.78
N ILE A 7 -16.07 -38.85 8.07
CA ILE A 7 -15.63 -37.73 8.92
C ILE A 7 -14.13 -37.81 9.23
N ILE A 8 -13.61 -39.01 9.49
CA ILE A 8 -12.18 -39.22 9.74
C ILE A 8 -11.37 -38.97 8.47
N LEU A 9 -11.83 -39.47 7.31
CA LEU A 9 -11.18 -39.23 6.03
C LEU A 9 -11.21 -37.73 5.62
N ALA A 10 -12.31 -37.03 5.87
CA ALA A 10 -12.40 -35.59 5.61
C ALA A 10 -11.46 -34.78 6.53
N ARG A 11 -11.31 -35.16 7.79
CA ARG A 11 -10.35 -34.55 8.71
C ARG A 11 -8.90 -34.84 8.32
N SER A 12 -8.58 -36.06 7.90
CA SER A 12 -7.23 -36.42 7.46
C SER A 12 -6.86 -35.69 6.16
N ALA A 13 -7.78 -35.55 5.22
CA ALA A 13 -7.58 -34.80 3.99
C ALA A 13 -7.37 -33.30 4.24
N GLN A 14 -8.16 -32.68 5.14
CA GLN A 14 -7.96 -31.29 5.53
C GLN A 14 -6.62 -31.06 6.23
N SER A 15 -6.21 -32.01 7.09
CA SER A 15 -4.91 -31.95 7.76
C SER A 15 -3.76 -32.10 6.78
N PHE A 16 -3.88 -32.96 5.78
CA PHE A 16 -2.87 -33.16 4.75
C PHE A 16 -2.74 -31.93 3.84
N VAL A 17 -3.85 -31.38 3.34
CA VAL A 17 -3.85 -30.14 2.54
C VAL A 17 -3.32 -28.96 3.35
N GLY A 18 -3.73 -28.85 4.62
CA GLY A 18 -3.22 -27.80 5.51
C GLY A 18 -1.72 -27.92 5.75
N PHE A 19 -1.19 -29.13 5.88
CA PHE A 19 0.25 -29.38 6.04
C PHE A 19 1.03 -29.07 4.74
N LEU A 20 0.53 -29.47 3.57
CA LEU A 20 1.15 -29.12 2.28
C LEU A 20 1.19 -27.61 2.06
N LEU A 21 0.11 -26.91 2.38
CA LEU A 21 0.07 -25.45 2.29
C LEU A 21 1.01 -24.80 3.32
N LEU A 22 1.10 -25.34 4.52
CA LEU A 22 2.06 -24.86 5.52
C LEU A 22 3.50 -24.97 5.01
N LEU A 23 3.87 -26.10 4.41
CA LEU A 23 5.19 -26.31 3.82
C LEU A 23 5.40 -25.39 2.60
N GLY A 24 4.42 -25.31 1.69
CA GLY A 24 4.50 -24.48 0.49
C GLY A 24 4.60 -22.99 0.84
N ILE A 25 3.73 -22.47 1.69
CA ILE A 25 3.77 -21.07 2.14
C ILE A 25 5.03 -20.80 2.96
N GLY A 26 5.43 -21.74 3.84
CA GLY A 26 6.69 -21.64 4.57
C GLY A 26 7.89 -21.55 3.63
N PHE A 27 7.95 -22.40 2.61
CA PHE A 27 9.01 -22.37 1.60
C PHE A 27 9.06 -21.03 0.85
N ILE A 28 7.95 -20.59 0.25
CA ILE A 28 7.93 -19.36 -0.57
C ILE A 28 8.10 -18.08 0.25
N THR A 29 7.83 -18.10 1.56
CA THR A 29 8.02 -16.93 2.43
C THR A 29 9.38 -16.92 3.12
N LEU A 30 9.87 -18.06 3.60
CA LEU A 30 11.10 -18.12 4.38
C LEU A 30 12.36 -18.27 3.52
N VAL A 31 12.26 -18.95 2.37
CA VAL A 31 13.43 -19.16 1.50
C VAL A 31 13.99 -17.84 0.96
N PRO A 32 13.18 -16.90 0.43
CA PRO A 32 13.71 -15.60 0.01
C PRO A 32 14.44 -14.85 1.14
N LEU A 33 13.89 -14.90 2.35
CA LEU A 33 14.52 -14.28 3.53
C LEU A 33 15.84 -14.97 3.91
N GLY A 34 15.83 -16.29 3.93
CA GLY A 34 17.04 -17.08 4.19
C GLY A 34 18.15 -16.80 3.16
N PHE A 35 17.77 -16.71 1.88
CA PHE A 35 18.69 -16.34 0.80
C PHE A 35 19.24 -14.93 0.97
N LEU A 36 18.42 -13.97 1.34
CA LEU A 36 18.84 -12.58 1.59
C LEU A 36 19.86 -12.52 2.74
N ILE A 37 19.54 -13.19 3.86
CA ILE A 37 20.43 -13.24 5.03
C ILE A 37 21.74 -13.97 4.70
N LEU A 38 21.69 -15.14 4.09
CA LEU A 38 22.88 -15.92 3.74
C LEU A 38 23.77 -15.15 2.77
N ASN A 39 23.18 -14.59 1.70
CA ASN A 39 23.98 -13.86 0.70
C ASN A 39 24.42 -12.47 1.16
N SER A 40 23.97 -11.97 2.30
CA SER A 40 24.58 -10.79 2.93
C SER A 40 26.04 -11.01 3.36
N PHE A 41 26.43 -12.27 3.54
CA PHE A 41 27.80 -12.67 3.84
C PHE A 41 28.58 -13.15 2.59
N ASN A 42 27.93 -13.22 1.44
CA ASN A 42 28.57 -13.57 0.18
C ASN A 42 29.26 -12.32 -0.41
N THR A 43 30.59 -12.34 -0.50
CA THR A 43 31.39 -11.22 -1.02
C THR A 43 31.75 -11.38 -2.49
N SER A 44 31.41 -12.52 -3.12
CA SER A 44 31.66 -12.77 -4.53
C SER A 44 30.68 -12.02 -5.42
N GLN A 45 31.09 -11.72 -6.64
CA GLN A 45 30.21 -11.25 -7.69
C GLN A 45 29.38 -12.40 -8.31
N LEU A 46 28.29 -12.08 -8.96
CA LEU A 46 27.48 -13.06 -9.69
C LEU A 46 28.32 -13.82 -10.71
N GLY A 47 28.27 -15.15 -10.67
CA GLY A 47 29.01 -16.01 -11.60
C GLY A 47 30.43 -16.35 -11.15
N GLN A 48 30.92 -15.83 -10.03
CA GLN A 48 32.21 -16.21 -9.42
C GLN A 48 32.02 -17.27 -8.33
N GLU A 49 33.10 -17.91 -7.93
CA GLU A 49 33.10 -18.83 -6.80
C GLU A 49 32.69 -18.10 -5.52
N ILE A 50 31.85 -18.76 -4.74
CA ILE A 50 31.26 -18.17 -3.52
C ILE A 50 32.35 -17.95 -2.48
N SER A 51 32.56 -16.71 -2.09
CA SER A 51 33.44 -16.31 -0.99
C SER A 51 32.63 -15.73 0.16
N TRP A 52 32.85 -16.28 1.36
CA TRP A 52 32.12 -15.85 2.55
C TRP A 52 32.93 -14.86 3.38
N GLY A 53 32.35 -13.73 3.76
CA GLY A 53 33.02 -12.71 4.55
C GLY A 53 32.10 -11.61 5.05
N PHE A 54 32.64 -10.70 5.85
CA PHE A 54 31.94 -9.55 6.41
C PHE A 54 32.23 -8.24 5.66
N GLU A 55 32.93 -8.31 4.52
CA GLU A 55 33.37 -7.11 3.81
C GLU A 55 32.16 -6.28 3.33
N GLY A 56 31.10 -6.91 2.79
CA GLY A 56 29.86 -6.23 2.41
C GLY A 56 29.20 -5.48 3.58
N TRP A 57 29.22 -6.09 4.77
CA TRP A 57 28.72 -5.47 6.00
C TRP A 57 29.58 -4.27 6.41
N ARG A 58 30.91 -4.45 6.44
CA ARG A 58 31.85 -3.40 6.82
C ARG A 58 31.74 -2.19 5.90
N GLN A 59 31.68 -2.41 4.59
CA GLN A 59 31.55 -1.34 3.60
C GLN A 59 30.18 -0.68 3.66
N ALA A 60 29.09 -1.45 3.81
CA ALA A 60 27.75 -0.92 3.90
C ALA A 60 27.57 0.03 5.10
N PHE A 61 28.05 -0.38 6.28
CA PHE A 61 27.92 0.42 7.51
C PHE A 61 29.05 1.41 7.75
N GLY A 62 30.19 1.22 7.10
CA GLY A 62 31.27 2.19 7.07
C GLY A 62 30.98 3.43 6.22
N ALA A 63 30.01 3.35 5.31
CA ALA A 63 29.63 4.48 4.46
C ALA A 63 28.72 5.48 5.20
N PRO A 64 29.13 6.77 5.34
CA PRO A 64 28.32 7.79 6.01
C PRO A 64 26.93 7.98 5.38
N GLN A 65 26.80 7.73 4.07
CA GLN A 65 25.55 7.80 3.34
C GLN A 65 24.51 6.80 3.85
N THR A 66 24.92 5.63 4.28
CA THR A 66 24.04 4.59 4.83
C THR A 66 23.43 5.04 6.16
N ILE A 67 24.26 5.61 7.06
CA ILE A 67 23.78 6.11 8.35
C ILE A 67 22.78 7.27 8.14
N LYS A 68 23.09 8.18 7.22
CA LYS A 68 22.17 9.26 6.83
C LYS A 68 20.87 8.73 6.27
N ALA A 69 20.93 7.70 5.39
CA ALA A 69 19.73 7.08 4.83
C ALA A 69 18.83 6.42 5.90
N LEU A 70 19.44 5.73 6.88
CA LEU A 70 18.72 5.20 8.04
C LEU A 70 18.04 6.31 8.85
N MET A 71 18.79 7.38 9.15
CA MET A 71 18.26 8.53 9.89
C MET A 71 17.08 9.18 9.14
N TYR A 72 17.23 9.45 7.85
CA TYR A 72 16.15 10.02 7.05
C TYR A 72 14.93 9.10 6.97
N SER A 73 15.12 7.78 6.84
CA SER A 73 14.01 6.82 6.85
C SER A 73 13.20 6.88 8.14
N VAL A 74 13.87 6.94 9.30
CA VAL A 74 13.21 7.05 10.60
C VAL A 74 12.53 8.42 10.77
N LEU A 75 13.21 9.52 10.42
CA LEU A 75 12.66 10.87 10.51
C LEU A 75 11.44 11.06 9.62
N LEU A 76 11.51 10.57 8.35
CA LEU A 76 10.36 10.61 7.44
C LEU A 76 9.22 9.72 7.94
N SER A 77 9.52 8.60 8.58
CA SER A 77 8.47 7.73 9.14
C SER A 77 7.76 8.35 10.33
N ALA A 78 8.37 9.31 11.02
CA ALA A 78 7.72 10.09 12.08
C ALA A 78 6.52 10.93 11.58
N ARG A 79 6.37 11.12 10.24
CA ARG A 79 5.17 11.70 9.62
C ARG A 79 3.88 10.97 10.00
N THR A 80 3.99 9.70 10.36
CA THR A 80 2.85 8.89 10.81
C THR A 80 2.15 9.53 12.00
N PHE A 81 2.90 10.12 12.95
CA PHE A 81 2.30 10.78 14.12
C PHE A 81 1.58 12.07 13.74
N LEU A 82 2.13 12.86 12.80
CA LEU A 82 1.47 14.05 12.27
C LEU A 82 0.19 13.66 11.49
N GLY A 83 0.31 12.66 10.62
CA GLY A 83 -0.80 12.14 9.84
C GLY A 83 -1.91 11.56 10.71
N LEU A 84 -1.55 10.89 11.83
CA LEU A 84 -2.51 10.35 12.80
C LEU A 84 -3.41 11.45 13.38
N ALA A 85 -2.84 12.56 13.83
CA ALA A 85 -3.61 13.65 14.40
C ALA A 85 -4.65 14.20 13.41
N VAL A 86 -4.24 14.41 12.16
CA VAL A 86 -5.13 14.89 11.08
C VAL A 86 -6.15 13.82 10.72
N ALA A 87 -5.73 12.58 10.49
CA ALA A 87 -6.60 11.48 10.10
C ALA A 87 -7.66 11.15 11.16
N PHE A 88 -7.28 11.20 12.45
CA PHE A 88 -8.20 11.02 13.56
C PHE A 88 -9.30 12.10 13.57
N LEU A 89 -8.91 13.36 13.38
CA LEU A 89 -9.84 14.48 13.29
C LEU A 89 -10.76 14.34 12.06
N VAL A 90 -10.21 14.01 10.88
CA VAL A 90 -10.99 13.82 9.65
C VAL A 90 -11.97 12.68 9.81
N SER A 91 -11.55 11.53 10.37
CA SER A 91 -12.44 10.38 10.64
C SER A 91 -13.57 10.73 11.59
N TRP A 92 -13.28 11.50 12.65
CA TRP A 92 -14.29 11.99 13.58
C TRP A 92 -15.28 12.93 12.88
N LEU A 93 -14.80 13.88 12.08
CA LEU A 93 -15.66 14.80 11.32
C LEU A 93 -16.58 14.05 10.35
N LEU A 94 -16.05 13.07 9.62
CA LEU A 94 -16.81 12.28 8.64
C LEU A 94 -17.92 11.46 9.29
N ILE A 95 -17.67 10.87 10.46
CA ILE A 95 -18.59 9.92 11.08
C ILE A 95 -19.49 10.57 12.12
N ARG A 96 -18.97 11.51 12.93
CA ARG A 96 -19.70 12.09 14.05
C ARG A 96 -20.31 13.45 13.76
N VAL A 97 -19.88 14.11 12.70
CA VAL A 97 -20.39 15.41 12.30
C VAL A 97 -21.01 15.28 10.92
N ARG A 98 -22.27 15.63 10.75
CA ARG A 98 -22.91 15.68 9.43
C ARG A 98 -22.29 16.82 8.60
N ILE A 99 -21.08 16.63 8.10
CA ILE A 99 -20.45 17.61 7.22
C ILE A 99 -21.05 17.52 5.81
N PRO A 100 -21.35 18.66 5.17
CA PRO A 100 -21.75 18.69 3.77
C PRO A 100 -20.69 18.05 2.88
N ALA A 101 -21.11 17.48 1.75
CA ALA A 101 -20.24 16.83 0.77
C ALA A 101 -19.41 15.65 1.31
N SER A 102 -19.79 15.01 2.45
CA SER A 102 -19.08 13.82 2.96
C SER A 102 -18.90 12.71 1.90
N PRO A 103 -19.86 12.41 0.99
CA PRO A 103 -19.64 11.39 -0.04
C PRO A 103 -18.55 11.76 -1.06
N PHE A 104 -18.36 13.05 -1.35
CA PHE A 104 -17.29 13.54 -2.20
C PHE A 104 -15.94 13.44 -1.50
N ILE A 105 -15.88 13.85 -0.23
CA ILE A 105 -14.67 13.76 0.60
C ILE A 105 -14.20 12.31 0.71
N GLU A 106 -15.13 11.38 1.00
CA GLU A 106 -14.82 9.94 1.07
C GLU A 106 -14.32 9.38 -0.25
N PHE A 107 -14.99 9.69 -1.35
CA PHE A 107 -14.56 9.26 -2.67
C PHE A 107 -13.15 9.76 -2.98
N SER A 108 -12.85 11.01 -2.64
CA SER A 108 -11.53 11.61 -2.86
C SER A 108 -10.43 10.94 -2.02
N LEU A 109 -10.73 10.55 -0.78
CA LEU A 109 -9.80 9.80 0.06
C LEU A 109 -9.51 8.39 -0.51
N TRP A 110 -10.55 7.68 -1.00
CA TRP A 110 -10.36 6.42 -1.70
C TRP A 110 -9.59 6.59 -3.01
N MET A 111 -9.90 7.62 -3.78
CA MET A 111 -9.19 7.96 -5.00
C MET A 111 -7.70 8.20 -4.72
N ALA A 112 -7.36 8.94 -3.66
CA ALA A 112 -5.97 9.14 -3.23
C ALA A 112 -5.24 7.82 -2.96
N TRP A 113 -5.92 6.85 -2.36
CA TRP A 113 -5.33 5.51 -2.17
C TRP A 113 -5.00 4.82 -3.50
N PHE A 114 -5.84 4.95 -4.52
CA PHE A 114 -5.63 4.27 -5.80
C PHE A 114 -4.64 4.99 -6.72
N LEU A 115 -4.46 6.31 -6.57
CA LEU A 115 -3.55 7.07 -7.41
C LEU A 115 -2.10 6.58 -7.31
N PRO A 116 -1.38 6.50 -8.44
CA PRO A 116 0.05 6.22 -8.41
C PRO A 116 0.79 7.35 -7.69
N PRO A 117 1.58 7.06 -6.64
CA PRO A 117 2.29 8.09 -5.89
C PRO A 117 3.21 8.93 -6.77
N LEU A 118 3.86 8.29 -7.74
CA LEU A 118 4.76 8.95 -8.66
C LEU A 118 4.06 9.99 -9.55
N SER A 119 2.84 9.70 -10.05
CA SER A 119 2.07 10.66 -10.84
C SER A 119 1.80 11.94 -10.06
N VAL A 120 1.31 11.81 -8.81
CA VAL A 120 1.03 12.97 -7.95
C VAL A 120 2.30 13.72 -7.58
N THR A 121 3.42 13.00 -7.39
CA THR A 121 4.73 13.60 -7.14
C THR A 121 5.19 14.48 -8.30
N ILE A 122 5.05 14.02 -9.55
CA ILE A 122 5.34 14.81 -10.75
C ILE A 122 4.46 16.08 -10.77
N GLY A 123 3.18 15.98 -10.42
CA GLY A 123 2.31 17.15 -10.31
C GLY A 123 2.78 18.16 -9.25
N TRP A 124 3.27 17.68 -8.10
CA TRP A 124 3.85 18.54 -7.08
C TRP A 124 5.17 19.20 -7.53
N ILE A 125 5.98 18.53 -8.34
CA ILE A 125 7.16 19.12 -8.95
C ILE A 125 6.75 20.31 -9.82
N ALA A 126 5.74 20.17 -10.69
CA ALA A 126 5.25 21.28 -11.50
C ALA A 126 4.71 22.47 -10.69
N LEU A 127 4.23 22.22 -9.46
CA LEU A 127 3.72 23.25 -8.56
C LEU A 127 4.81 23.94 -7.74
N LEU A 128 5.77 23.18 -7.21
CA LEU A 128 6.68 23.63 -6.15
C LEU A 128 8.16 23.54 -6.55
N ASP A 129 8.49 23.32 -7.84
CA ASP A 129 9.87 23.46 -8.31
C ASP A 129 10.40 24.87 -7.93
N PRO A 130 11.61 24.98 -7.33
CA PRO A 130 12.12 26.27 -6.84
C PRO A 130 12.37 27.31 -7.93
N HIS A 131 12.52 26.89 -9.18
CA HIS A 131 12.81 27.78 -10.31
C HIS A 131 11.60 28.04 -11.21
N HIS A 132 10.84 27.00 -11.51
CA HIS A 132 9.77 27.02 -12.51
C HIS A 132 8.39 26.66 -11.96
N GLY A 133 8.28 26.24 -10.67
CA GLY A 133 7.01 25.81 -10.08
C GLY A 133 5.94 26.92 -10.14
N LEU A 134 4.74 26.55 -10.59
CA LEU A 134 3.63 27.47 -10.80
C LEU A 134 3.33 28.31 -9.56
N ILE A 135 3.32 27.71 -8.38
CA ILE A 135 3.05 28.42 -7.12
C ILE A 135 4.16 29.43 -6.83
N ASN A 136 5.42 29.08 -7.07
CA ASN A 136 6.55 29.99 -6.87
C ASN A 136 6.52 31.17 -7.84
N VAL A 137 6.16 30.92 -9.11
CA VAL A 137 5.98 31.98 -10.12
C VAL A 137 4.84 32.93 -9.70
N LEU A 138 3.69 32.39 -9.25
CA LEU A 138 2.57 33.21 -8.80
C LEU A 138 2.92 34.00 -7.52
N LEU A 139 3.60 33.39 -6.55
CA LEU A 139 4.03 34.07 -5.31
C LEU A 139 4.98 35.22 -5.60
N ALA A 140 5.92 35.05 -6.54
CA ALA A 140 6.85 36.09 -6.93
C ALA A 140 6.16 37.32 -7.56
N HIS A 141 4.99 37.12 -8.20
CA HIS A 141 4.21 38.23 -8.77
C HIS A 141 3.30 38.95 -7.76
N VAL A 142 2.85 38.20 -6.71
CA VAL A 142 1.86 38.73 -5.76
C VAL A 142 2.52 39.28 -4.48
N LEU A 143 3.61 38.66 -4.04
CA LEU A 143 4.27 39.02 -2.80
C LEU A 143 5.62 39.68 -3.07
N PRO A 144 5.92 40.84 -2.42
CA PRO A 144 7.23 41.49 -2.54
C PRO A 144 8.36 40.75 -1.81
N ILE A 145 8.08 39.55 -1.26
CA ILE A 145 9.00 38.76 -0.48
C ILE A 145 9.45 37.57 -1.31
N ALA A 146 10.74 37.31 -1.40
CA ALA A 146 11.34 36.19 -2.11
C ALA A 146 11.15 34.84 -1.39
N ILE A 147 9.89 34.48 -1.08
CA ILE A 147 9.57 33.16 -0.53
C ILE A 147 9.60 32.17 -1.71
N ARG A 148 10.51 31.19 -1.64
CA ARG A 148 10.56 30.09 -2.60
C ARG A 148 10.28 28.78 -1.87
N LEU A 149 9.18 28.13 -2.25
CA LEU A 149 8.88 26.79 -1.80
C LEU A 149 9.72 25.80 -2.61
N ASN A 150 10.33 24.83 -1.95
CA ASN A 150 11.19 23.85 -2.62
C ASN A 150 10.68 22.45 -2.35
N ILE A 151 10.20 21.80 -3.43
CA ILE A 151 9.74 20.41 -3.34
C ILE A 151 10.92 19.44 -3.10
N TYR A 152 12.11 19.76 -3.63
CA TYR A 152 13.33 18.96 -3.42
C TYR A 152 13.94 19.24 -2.05
N SER A 153 13.19 18.87 -1.02
CA SER A 153 13.55 19.10 0.38
C SER A 153 12.89 18.06 1.26
N PHE A 154 13.37 17.92 2.50
CA PHE A 154 12.75 17.06 3.49
C PHE A 154 11.27 17.41 3.74
N SER A 155 10.96 18.71 3.81
CA SER A 155 9.58 19.19 3.97
C SER A 155 8.71 18.91 2.74
N GLY A 156 9.27 18.96 1.52
CA GLY A 156 8.57 18.60 0.30
C GLY A 156 8.20 17.12 0.25
N ILE A 157 9.14 16.23 0.57
CA ILE A 157 8.90 14.78 0.68
C ILE A 157 7.81 14.52 1.74
N LEU A 158 7.96 15.13 2.92
CA LEU A 158 7.00 15.02 4.02
C LEU A 158 5.59 15.46 3.59
N TRP A 159 5.49 16.58 2.87
CA TRP A 159 4.22 17.12 2.36
C TRP A 159 3.52 16.16 1.41
N VAL A 160 4.22 15.62 0.41
CA VAL A 160 3.64 14.68 -0.55
C VAL A 160 3.14 13.42 0.15
N HIS A 161 3.91 12.86 1.06
CA HIS A 161 3.49 11.69 1.83
C HIS A 161 2.28 11.95 2.73
N LEU A 162 2.27 13.08 3.44
CA LEU A 162 1.15 13.40 4.34
C LEU A 162 -0.15 13.57 3.56
N THR A 163 -0.10 14.28 2.44
CA THR A 163 -1.29 14.65 1.69
C THR A 163 -1.86 13.51 0.86
N LEU A 164 -1.00 12.68 0.27
CA LEU A 164 -1.42 11.61 -0.64
C LEU A 164 -1.64 10.26 0.04
N LEU A 165 -0.72 9.87 0.92
CA LEU A 165 -0.69 8.51 1.46
C LEU A 165 -1.10 8.47 2.94
N THR A 166 -0.42 9.22 3.80
CA THR A 166 -0.53 9.03 5.24
C THR A 166 -1.92 9.40 5.78
N VAL A 167 -2.39 10.61 5.51
CA VAL A 167 -3.70 11.08 6.01
C VAL A 167 -4.86 10.33 5.38
N PRO A 168 -4.95 10.15 4.04
CA PRO A 168 -6.04 9.38 3.45
C PRO A 168 -6.11 7.93 3.95
N VAL A 169 -4.98 7.22 3.94
CA VAL A 169 -4.93 5.81 4.36
C VAL A 169 -5.31 5.65 5.83
N MET A 170 -4.74 6.47 6.73
CA MET A 170 -5.07 6.40 8.16
C MET A 170 -6.55 6.76 8.41
N THR A 171 -7.10 7.73 7.67
CA THR A 171 -8.53 8.07 7.76
C THR A 171 -9.41 6.87 7.38
N ILE A 172 -9.10 6.20 6.27
CA ILE A 172 -9.84 5.01 5.82
C ILE A 172 -9.77 3.90 6.89
N LEU A 173 -8.60 3.67 7.49
CA LEU A 173 -8.40 2.63 8.49
C LEU A 173 -9.03 2.95 9.86
N LEU A 174 -9.10 4.23 10.25
CA LEU A 174 -9.69 4.65 11.54
C LEU A 174 -11.22 4.74 11.49
N THR A 175 -11.79 5.08 10.33
CA THR A 175 -13.22 5.33 10.17
C THR A 175 -14.13 4.18 10.64
N PRO A 176 -13.84 2.88 10.38
CA PRO A 176 -14.65 1.77 10.89
C PRO A 176 -14.73 1.73 12.42
N ALA A 177 -13.66 2.08 13.12
CA ALA A 177 -13.63 2.09 14.57
C ALA A 177 -14.54 3.19 15.16
N PHE A 178 -14.56 4.37 14.52
CA PHE A 178 -15.50 5.43 14.89
C PHE A 178 -16.96 5.02 14.68
N ARG A 179 -17.27 4.22 13.64
CA ARG A 179 -18.62 3.71 13.39
C ARG A 179 -19.08 2.71 14.45
N GLN A 180 -18.19 1.83 14.88
CA GLN A 180 -18.51 0.79 15.86
C GLN A 180 -18.65 1.32 17.28
N MET A 181 -18.11 2.51 17.56
CA MET A 181 -18.21 3.14 18.87
C MET A 181 -19.64 3.65 19.13
N ASP A 182 -20.22 3.32 20.27
CA ASP A 182 -21.56 3.79 20.66
C ASP A 182 -21.57 5.32 20.88
N ALA A 183 -22.54 6.00 20.26
CA ALA A 183 -22.73 7.44 20.36
C ALA A 183 -23.17 7.88 21.76
N SER A 184 -23.75 6.97 22.56
CA SER A 184 -24.22 7.24 23.93
C SER A 184 -23.12 7.77 24.85
N PHE A 185 -21.86 7.36 24.64
CA PHE A 185 -20.73 7.89 25.41
C PHE A 185 -20.51 9.39 25.17
N GLU A 186 -20.64 9.83 23.91
CA GLU A 186 -20.51 11.26 23.58
C GLU A 186 -21.74 12.06 24.03
N GLU A 187 -22.93 11.48 23.97
CA GLU A 187 -24.17 12.10 24.45
C GLU A 187 -24.14 12.30 25.96
N SER A 188 -23.75 11.26 26.71
CA SER A 188 -23.60 11.35 28.17
C SER A 188 -22.58 12.42 28.58
N ALA A 189 -21.48 12.53 27.84
CA ALA A 189 -20.50 13.57 28.08
C ALA A 189 -21.08 14.98 27.86
N ARG A 190 -21.93 15.16 26.86
CA ARG A 190 -22.58 16.45 26.58
C ARG A 190 -23.61 16.80 27.64
N THR A 191 -24.43 15.83 28.10
CA THR A 191 -25.35 16.07 29.19
C THR A 191 -24.64 16.48 30.48
N CYS A 192 -23.40 16.02 30.69
CA CYS A 192 -22.51 16.45 31.77
C CYS A 192 -21.78 17.78 31.46
N GLY A 193 -22.15 18.51 30.39
CA GLY A 193 -21.56 19.82 30.06
C GLY A 193 -20.18 19.76 29.38
N SER A 194 -19.74 18.59 28.89
CA SER A 194 -18.47 18.47 28.20
C SER A 194 -18.53 19.03 26.78
N GLY A 195 -17.64 19.94 26.43
CA GLY A 195 -17.49 20.44 25.06
C GLY A 195 -16.90 19.38 24.12
N PRO A 196 -17.05 19.55 22.78
CA PRO A 196 -16.70 18.53 21.79
C PRO A 196 -15.23 18.13 21.81
N LEU A 197 -14.32 19.07 21.97
CA LEU A 197 -12.87 18.79 22.04
C LEU A 197 -12.47 18.03 23.32
N ARG A 198 -13.11 18.36 24.45
CA ARG A 198 -12.91 17.66 25.73
C ARG A 198 -13.42 16.22 25.63
N THR A 199 -14.60 16.02 25.04
CA THR A 199 -15.16 14.70 24.79
C THR A 199 -14.26 13.86 23.87
N LEU A 200 -13.78 14.45 22.77
CA LEU A 200 -12.86 13.80 21.85
C LEU A 200 -11.59 13.31 22.57
N ARG A 201 -10.96 14.17 23.38
CA ARG A 201 -9.69 13.86 24.06
C ARG A 201 -9.86 12.92 25.25
N ARG A 202 -10.93 13.04 26.04
CA ARG A 202 -11.10 12.31 27.31
C ARG A 202 -11.93 11.03 27.20
N ILE A 203 -12.72 10.90 26.15
CA ILE A 203 -13.63 9.75 25.97
C ILE A 203 -13.32 9.01 24.68
N VAL A 204 -13.43 9.70 23.55
CA VAL A 204 -13.32 9.05 22.23
C VAL A 204 -11.91 8.49 21.98
N LEU A 205 -10.87 9.30 22.20
CA LEU A 205 -9.49 8.88 21.99
C LEU A 205 -9.07 7.72 22.90
N PRO A 206 -9.35 7.70 24.21
CA PRO A 206 -9.05 6.53 25.05
C PRO A 206 -9.80 5.27 24.65
N LEU A 207 -11.07 5.36 24.26
CA LEU A 207 -11.86 4.23 23.81
C LEU A 207 -11.32 3.65 22.49
N LEU A 208 -10.89 4.51 21.58
CA LEU A 208 -10.35 4.09 20.29
C LEU A 208 -8.83 3.84 20.33
N TRP A 209 -8.17 4.07 21.48
CA TRP A 209 -6.72 3.97 21.62
C TRP A 209 -6.12 2.66 21.11
N PRO A 210 -6.73 1.47 21.36
CA PRO A 210 -6.23 0.22 20.80
C PRO A 210 -6.16 0.23 19.27
N THR A 211 -7.24 0.68 18.62
CA THR A 211 -7.28 0.77 17.15
C THR A 211 -6.31 1.83 16.64
N VAL A 212 -6.25 2.98 17.31
CA VAL A 212 -5.31 4.06 16.98
C VAL A 212 -3.87 3.55 17.02
N LEU A 213 -3.50 2.81 18.07
CA LEU A 213 -2.16 2.22 18.21
C LEU A 213 -1.84 1.24 17.08
N VAL A 214 -2.78 0.32 16.77
CA VAL A 214 -2.62 -0.66 15.70
C VAL A 214 -2.45 0.02 14.33
N VAL A 215 -3.30 0.98 14.01
CA VAL A 215 -3.21 1.74 12.74
C VAL A 215 -1.90 2.54 12.67
N THR A 216 -1.49 3.14 13.78
CA THR A 216 -0.23 3.91 13.84
C THR A 216 0.97 3.03 13.59
N ILE A 217 1.08 1.87 14.28
CA ILE A 217 2.21 0.95 14.11
C ILE A 217 2.22 0.40 12.67
N ALA A 218 1.05 0.01 12.15
CA ALA A 218 0.94 -0.50 10.78
C ALA A 218 1.40 0.55 9.74
N THR A 219 0.94 1.79 9.89
CA THR A 219 1.31 2.88 8.98
C THR A 219 2.78 3.27 9.16
N PHE A 220 3.32 3.20 10.38
CA PHE A 220 4.74 3.46 10.64
C PHE A 220 5.62 2.42 9.94
N ILE A 221 5.30 1.13 10.04
CA ILE A 221 6.01 0.06 9.33
C ILE A 221 5.98 0.31 7.83
N ARG A 222 4.80 0.61 7.27
CA ARG A 222 4.66 0.95 5.84
C ARG A 222 5.43 2.21 5.45
N SER A 223 5.55 3.18 6.33
CA SER A 223 6.29 4.41 6.03
C SER A 223 7.81 4.22 5.98
N LEU A 224 8.34 3.17 6.61
CA LEU A 224 9.74 2.78 6.48
C LEU A 224 10.06 2.17 5.10
N GLU A 225 9.03 1.65 4.38
CA GLU A 225 9.17 1.10 3.03
C GLU A 225 9.23 2.16 1.93
N ALA A 226 9.24 3.44 2.29
CA ALA A 226 9.24 4.56 1.35
C ALA A 226 10.38 4.44 0.31
N PHE A 227 10.03 4.64 -0.99
CA PHE A 227 10.97 4.50 -2.09
C PHE A 227 10.64 5.44 -3.25
N GLU A 228 9.40 5.41 -3.78
CA GLU A 228 9.04 6.02 -5.07
C GLU A 228 9.16 7.54 -5.07
N ILE A 229 8.67 8.19 -4.02
CA ILE A 229 8.68 9.64 -3.86
C ILE A 229 10.11 10.10 -3.60
N GLU A 230 10.83 9.41 -2.75
CA GLU A 230 12.21 9.69 -2.40
C GLU A 230 13.17 9.49 -3.58
N GLN A 231 12.85 8.56 -4.48
CA GLN A 231 13.64 8.33 -5.68
C GLN A 231 13.63 9.57 -6.60
N ILE A 232 12.51 10.28 -6.70
CA ILE A 232 12.35 11.41 -7.62
C ILE A 232 12.64 12.74 -6.95
N ILE A 233 12.19 12.95 -5.72
CA ILE A 233 12.35 14.23 -5.02
C ILE A 233 13.58 14.21 -4.12
N GLY A 234 13.85 13.08 -3.45
CA GLY A 234 14.90 12.98 -2.44
C GLY A 234 16.30 12.94 -3.03
N ILE A 235 16.53 12.12 -4.07
CA ILE A 235 17.86 11.97 -4.68
C ILE A 235 18.43 13.29 -5.18
N PRO A 236 17.68 14.11 -5.95
CA PRO A 236 18.17 15.43 -6.35
C PRO A 236 18.49 16.37 -5.18
N ALA A 237 17.83 16.17 -4.02
CA ALA A 237 18.10 16.90 -2.78
C ALA A 237 19.23 16.31 -1.92
N GLY A 238 19.86 15.21 -2.35
CA GLY A 238 20.84 14.47 -1.54
C GLY A 238 20.22 13.72 -0.34
N ILE A 239 18.90 13.52 -0.34
CA ILE A 239 18.14 12.84 0.72
C ILE A 239 17.87 11.41 0.28
N TYR A 240 18.70 10.50 0.74
CA TYR A 240 18.52 9.07 0.53
C TYR A 240 17.75 8.47 1.70
N VAL A 241 16.77 7.63 1.40
CA VAL A 241 16.16 6.73 2.37
C VAL A 241 16.70 5.31 2.15
N TYR A 242 16.33 4.43 3.05
CA TYR A 242 16.85 3.07 3.03
C TYR A 242 16.56 2.32 1.72
N GLY A 243 15.32 2.41 1.23
CA GLY A 243 14.92 1.80 -0.04
C GLY A 243 15.69 2.35 -1.24
N THR A 244 15.86 3.67 -1.32
CA THR A 244 16.61 4.31 -2.42
C THR A 244 18.09 3.97 -2.36
N ARG A 245 18.67 3.81 -1.15
CA ARG A 245 20.07 3.42 -0.98
C ARG A 245 20.31 1.98 -1.43
N ILE A 246 19.41 1.04 -1.11
CA ILE A 246 19.50 -0.34 -1.60
C ILE A 246 19.42 -0.38 -3.12
N TYR A 247 18.45 0.35 -3.69
CA TYR A 247 18.30 0.44 -5.14
C TYR A 247 19.54 1.00 -5.83
N ASP A 248 20.11 2.06 -5.29
CA ASP A 248 21.34 2.69 -5.77
C ASP A 248 22.52 1.68 -5.80
N LEU A 249 22.72 0.92 -4.71
CA LEU A 249 23.77 -0.09 -4.62
C LEU A 249 23.61 -1.22 -5.66
N VAL A 250 22.37 -1.62 -5.95
CA VAL A 250 22.11 -2.65 -6.97
C VAL A 250 22.32 -2.13 -8.39
N ARG A 251 22.07 -0.83 -8.62
CA ARG A 251 22.23 -0.16 -9.93
C ARG A 251 23.64 0.36 -10.18
N TRP A 252 24.52 0.28 -9.18
CA TRP A 252 25.93 0.66 -9.32
C TRP A 252 26.62 -0.23 -10.37
N ASP A 253 27.65 0.28 -11.01
CA ASP A 253 28.44 -0.48 -11.98
C ASP A 253 29.91 -0.62 -11.49
N PRO A 254 30.35 -1.81 -11.10
CA PRO A 254 29.63 -3.08 -10.98
C PRO A 254 28.64 -3.08 -9.78
N PRO A 255 27.53 -3.87 -9.85
CA PRO A 255 26.53 -3.93 -8.79
C PRO A 255 27.09 -4.38 -7.43
N LEU A 256 26.74 -3.67 -6.37
CA LEU A 256 27.22 -3.91 -4.99
C LEU A 256 26.24 -4.78 -4.19
N TYR A 257 25.92 -5.97 -4.69
CA TYR A 257 24.91 -6.86 -4.12
C TYR A 257 25.17 -7.22 -2.66
N SER A 258 26.42 -7.52 -2.27
CA SER A 258 26.78 -7.86 -0.89
C SER A 258 26.40 -6.74 0.10
N GLN A 259 26.69 -5.48 -0.26
CA GLN A 259 26.32 -4.32 0.55
C GLN A 259 24.80 -4.13 0.61
N ALA A 260 24.11 -4.24 -0.54
CA ALA A 260 22.65 -4.12 -0.60
C ALA A 260 21.95 -5.19 0.25
N MET A 261 22.46 -6.43 0.24
CA MET A 261 21.91 -7.52 1.06
C MET A 261 22.22 -7.37 2.53
N ALA A 262 23.41 -6.88 2.90
CA ALA A 262 23.75 -6.59 4.28
C ALA A 262 22.81 -5.52 4.87
N LEU A 263 22.55 -4.44 4.14
CA LEU A 263 21.58 -3.44 4.51
C LEU A 263 20.18 -4.04 4.63
N SER A 264 19.76 -4.78 3.61
CA SER A 264 18.43 -5.41 3.58
C SER A 264 18.19 -6.32 4.78
N THR A 265 19.22 -7.06 5.20
CA THR A 265 19.17 -7.97 6.35
C THR A 265 18.90 -7.21 7.67
N ILE A 266 19.61 -6.11 7.94
CA ILE A 266 19.34 -5.31 9.14
C ILE A 266 17.93 -4.71 9.10
N PHE A 267 17.52 -4.18 7.96
CA PHE A 267 16.20 -3.61 7.82
C PHE A 267 15.09 -4.64 8.06
N LEU A 268 15.29 -5.86 7.59
CA LEU A 268 14.42 -6.99 7.87
C LEU A 268 14.29 -7.24 9.38
N PHE A 269 15.39 -7.25 10.13
CA PHE A 269 15.35 -7.44 11.58
C PHE A 269 14.64 -6.29 12.31
N VAL A 270 14.86 -5.04 11.88
CA VAL A 270 14.15 -3.87 12.43
C VAL A 270 12.64 -3.99 12.19
N LEU A 271 12.23 -4.32 10.96
CA LEU A 271 10.82 -4.51 10.62
C LEU A 271 10.20 -5.71 11.34
N PHE A 272 10.92 -6.82 11.44
CA PHE A 272 10.45 -7.98 12.20
C PHE A 272 10.22 -7.64 13.67
N GLY A 273 11.12 -6.90 14.30
CA GLY A 273 10.94 -6.35 15.65
C GLY A 273 9.70 -5.47 15.76
N ALA A 274 9.46 -4.58 14.79
CA ALA A 274 8.28 -3.72 14.75
C ALA A 274 6.98 -4.54 14.59
N VAL A 275 6.99 -5.60 13.76
CA VAL A 275 5.84 -6.52 13.62
C VAL A 275 5.58 -7.31 14.90
N LEU A 276 6.61 -7.75 15.61
CA LEU A 276 6.43 -8.40 16.91
C LEU A 276 5.80 -7.47 17.93
N LEU A 277 6.22 -6.20 17.96
CA LEU A 277 5.60 -5.17 18.80
C LEU A 277 4.13 -4.95 18.42
N TYR A 278 3.83 -4.87 17.11
CA TYR A 278 2.46 -4.78 16.61
C TYR A 278 1.60 -5.96 17.08
N GLN A 279 2.08 -7.19 16.90
CA GLN A 279 1.34 -8.39 17.32
C GLN A 279 1.12 -8.45 18.83
N ARG A 280 2.13 -8.05 19.63
CA ARG A 280 1.99 -7.98 21.08
C ARG A 280 0.94 -6.95 21.49
N SER A 281 0.95 -5.78 20.88
CA SER A 281 -0.04 -4.73 21.15
C SER A 281 -1.45 -5.15 20.73
N SER A 282 -1.59 -5.84 19.60
CA SER A 282 -2.89 -6.30 19.10
C SER A 282 -3.51 -7.44 19.92
N ARG A 283 -2.69 -8.33 20.51
CA ARG A 283 -3.19 -9.46 21.32
C ARG A 283 -3.78 -9.03 22.66
N HIS A 284 -3.27 -7.98 23.28
CA HIS A 284 -3.79 -7.48 24.56
C HIS A 284 -5.10 -6.71 24.43
N HIS A 285 -5.50 -6.42 23.20
CA HIS A 285 -6.72 -5.69 22.90
C HIS A 285 -7.56 -6.56 21.93
N GLU A 286 -7.98 -7.75 22.38
CA GLU A 286 -9.17 -8.35 21.80
C GLU A 286 -10.22 -7.25 21.85
N PHE A 287 -10.54 -6.71 20.68
CA PHE A 287 -11.53 -5.66 20.52
C PHE A 287 -12.73 -6.10 21.34
N ALA A 288 -12.99 -5.40 22.42
CA ALA A 288 -14.28 -5.48 23.06
C ALA A 288 -15.25 -5.14 21.92
N THR A 289 -15.71 -6.17 21.24
CA THR A 289 -16.77 -6.09 20.24
C THR A 289 -17.93 -5.53 21.01
N VAL A 290 -18.01 -4.20 21.03
CA VAL A 290 -19.22 -3.52 21.41
C VAL A 290 -20.27 -4.16 20.52
N ARG A 291 -21.19 -4.90 21.14
CA ARG A 291 -22.22 -5.68 20.48
C ARG A 291 -22.78 -4.89 19.30
N PRO A 292 -23.09 -5.51 18.15
CA PRO A 292 -23.84 -4.90 17.08
C PRO A 292 -25.30 -4.75 17.54
N GLY A 293 -25.53 -3.89 18.50
CA GLY A 293 -26.84 -3.39 18.86
C GLY A 293 -26.94 -2.03 18.22
N GLY A 294 -27.88 -1.88 17.28
CA GLY A 294 -28.08 -0.71 16.46
C GLY A 294 -27.87 0.61 17.20
N ALA A 295 -26.61 1.06 17.20
CA ALA A 295 -26.28 2.37 17.72
C ALA A 295 -26.95 3.38 16.80
N SER A 296 -28.04 3.97 17.26
CA SER A 296 -28.71 5.05 16.56
C SER A 296 -27.66 6.17 16.37
N PHE A 297 -27.23 6.33 15.13
CA PHE A 297 -26.31 7.39 14.77
C PHE A 297 -26.97 8.75 15.07
N ARG A 298 -26.51 9.45 16.09
CA ARG A 298 -26.89 10.82 16.36
C ARG A 298 -25.70 11.74 16.11
N PRO A 299 -25.76 12.58 15.06
CA PRO A 299 -24.64 13.45 14.72
C PRO A 299 -24.35 14.46 15.81
N ALA A 300 -23.06 14.72 16.03
CA ALA A 300 -22.62 15.80 16.88
C ALA A 300 -23.05 17.14 16.28
N LEU A 301 -23.83 17.93 17.03
CA LEU A 301 -24.30 19.24 16.59
C LEU A 301 -23.18 20.27 16.85
N ILE A 302 -22.34 20.54 15.86
CA ILE A 302 -21.37 21.66 15.91
C ILE A 302 -21.89 22.91 15.19
N GLY A 303 -23.20 22.98 14.94
CA GLY A 303 -23.85 24.14 14.35
C GLY A 303 -23.28 24.55 12.99
N LYS A 304 -23.06 25.85 12.78
CA LYS A 304 -22.53 26.40 11.52
C LYS A 304 -21.05 26.01 11.25
N TRP A 305 -20.29 25.60 12.27
CA TRP A 305 -18.91 25.15 12.13
C TRP A 305 -18.72 23.94 11.20
N ARG A 306 -19.78 23.14 11.01
CA ARG A 306 -19.77 22.03 10.05
C ARG A 306 -19.51 22.47 8.61
N TYR A 307 -20.01 23.62 8.20
CA TYR A 307 -19.78 24.18 6.86
C TYR A 307 -18.34 24.64 6.69
N PHE A 308 -17.78 25.28 7.73
CA PHE A 308 -16.38 25.68 7.75
C PHE A 308 -15.45 24.45 7.69
N ALA A 309 -15.70 23.42 8.52
CA ALA A 309 -14.92 22.18 8.50
C ALA A 309 -15.00 21.47 7.14
N SER A 310 -16.22 21.40 6.55
CA SER A 310 -16.40 20.82 5.21
C SER A 310 -15.62 21.63 4.14
N GLY A 311 -15.72 22.95 4.17
CA GLY A 311 -14.98 23.83 3.24
C GLY A 311 -13.47 23.63 3.36
N LEU A 312 -12.93 23.56 4.57
CA LEU A 312 -11.53 23.32 4.82
C LEU A 312 -11.06 21.94 4.30
N LEU A 313 -11.86 20.89 4.51
CA LEU A 313 -11.55 19.56 3.99
C LEU A 313 -11.61 19.51 2.46
N ILE A 314 -12.60 20.15 1.85
CA ILE A 314 -12.71 20.25 0.39
C ILE A 314 -11.51 21.00 -0.17
N LEU A 315 -11.13 22.12 0.44
CA LEU A 315 -9.95 22.90 0.02
C LEU A 315 -8.68 22.06 0.16
N TRP A 316 -8.51 21.37 1.30
CA TRP A 316 -7.36 20.47 1.50
C TRP A 316 -7.31 19.37 0.42
N ILE A 317 -8.42 18.72 0.11
CA ILE A 317 -8.52 17.71 -0.95
C ILE A 317 -8.23 18.31 -2.32
N ALA A 318 -8.80 19.49 -2.62
CA ALA A 318 -8.57 20.18 -3.89
C ALA A 318 -7.08 20.47 -4.11
N VAL A 319 -6.41 20.99 -3.09
CA VAL A 319 -4.98 21.31 -3.15
C VAL A 319 -4.11 20.04 -3.13
N SER A 320 -4.47 19.04 -2.33
CA SER A 320 -3.59 17.87 -2.12
C SER A 320 -3.67 16.82 -3.21
N ILE A 321 -4.84 16.68 -3.85
CA ILE A 321 -5.12 15.59 -4.78
C ILE A 321 -5.43 16.14 -6.18
N TYR A 322 -6.43 17.00 -6.29
CA TYR A 322 -6.90 17.45 -7.62
C TYR A 322 -5.94 18.42 -8.29
N LEU A 323 -5.34 19.34 -7.54
CA LEU A 323 -4.40 20.32 -8.12
C LEU A 323 -3.14 19.63 -8.69
N PRO A 324 -2.42 18.75 -7.99
CA PRO A 324 -1.29 18.06 -8.61
C PRO A 324 -1.71 17.14 -9.75
N LEU A 325 -2.89 16.48 -9.72
CA LEU A 325 -3.40 15.73 -10.86
C LEU A 325 -3.66 16.60 -12.09
N ALA A 326 -4.27 17.77 -11.89
CA ALA A 326 -4.46 18.75 -12.96
C ALA A 326 -3.11 19.20 -13.54
N MET A 327 -2.09 19.36 -12.68
CA MET A 327 -0.76 19.74 -13.12
C MET A 327 -0.04 18.64 -13.90
N VAL A 328 -0.23 17.36 -13.54
CA VAL A 328 0.27 16.25 -14.37
C VAL A 328 -0.37 16.26 -15.75
N LEU A 329 -1.70 16.46 -15.80
CA LEU A 329 -2.43 16.55 -17.07
C LEU A 329 -1.93 17.73 -17.91
N ILE A 330 -1.83 18.93 -17.34
CA ILE A 330 -1.31 20.12 -18.03
C ILE A 330 0.14 19.88 -18.46
N GLY A 331 0.98 19.37 -17.56
CA GLY A 331 2.39 19.08 -17.80
C GLY A 331 2.64 18.07 -18.92
N SER A 332 1.72 17.11 -19.12
CA SER A 332 1.81 16.14 -20.22
C SER A 332 1.67 16.76 -21.62
N PHE A 333 1.09 17.97 -21.69
CA PHE A 333 0.98 18.76 -22.93
C PHE A 333 2.01 19.88 -23.02
N MET A 334 2.87 20.10 -22.03
CA MET A 334 3.89 21.14 -22.07
C MET A 334 5.09 20.73 -22.94
N LYS A 335 5.70 21.67 -23.65
CA LYS A 335 6.96 21.42 -24.38
C LYS A 335 8.13 21.12 -23.46
N PHE A 336 8.21 21.86 -22.35
CA PHE A 336 9.15 21.64 -21.25
C PHE A 336 8.37 21.72 -19.95
N PHE A 337 8.50 20.71 -19.15
CA PHE A 337 7.72 20.53 -17.94
C PHE A 337 7.92 21.70 -16.96
N GLY A 338 6.82 22.35 -16.55
CA GLY A 338 6.84 23.48 -15.61
C GLY A 338 7.19 24.84 -16.22
N MET A 339 7.57 24.93 -17.51
CA MET A 339 7.93 26.21 -18.17
C MET A 339 6.70 26.91 -18.75
N PHE A 340 5.94 27.60 -17.91
CA PHE A 340 4.72 28.33 -18.33
C PHE A 340 4.97 29.62 -19.11
N GLY A 341 6.16 30.20 -19.02
CA GLY A 341 6.50 31.51 -19.63
C GLY A 341 6.90 31.47 -21.12
N LEU A 342 6.82 30.31 -21.77
CA LEU A 342 7.15 30.19 -23.20
C LEU A 342 6.05 30.77 -24.08
N GLN A 343 6.43 31.35 -25.26
CA GLN A 343 5.46 31.90 -26.23
C GLN A 343 4.44 30.84 -26.70
N GLN A 344 4.87 29.57 -26.82
CA GLN A 344 4.02 28.42 -27.15
C GLN A 344 4.34 27.28 -26.22
N PRO A 345 3.77 27.25 -24.97
CA PRO A 345 4.16 26.30 -23.96
C PRO A 345 3.60 24.90 -24.21
N PHE A 346 2.57 24.73 -25.02
CA PHE A 346 1.86 23.46 -25.21
C PHE A 346 2.22 22.76 -26.52
N THR A 347 2.21 21.40 -26.46
CA THR A 347 2.44 20.51 -27.60
C THR A 347 1.71 19.19 -27.41
N ILE A 348 1.37 18.51 -28.50
CA ILE A 348 0.85 17.11 -28.45
C ILE A 348 1.96 16.09 -28.75
N GLN A 349 3.18 16.53 -29.03
CA GLN A 349 4.27 15.66 -29.49
C GLN A 349 4.64 14.59 -28.49
N HIS A 350 4.59 14.87 -27.17
CA HIS A 350 4.89 13.89 -26.14
C HIS A 350 3.87 12.76 -26.09
N TRP A 351 2.59 13.09 -26.31
CA TRP A 351 1.54 12.08 -26.45
C TRP A 351 1.75 11.21 -27.69
N ALA A 352 2.02 11.83 -28.84
CA ALA A 352 2.32 11.11 -30.08
C ALA A 352 3.57 10.22 -29.94
N ALA A 353 4.63 10.74 -29.28
CA ALA A 353 5.86 10.00 -29.04
C ALA A 353 5.65 8.80 -28.09
N VAL A 354 4.91 8.98 -26.99
CA VAL A 354 4.65 7.88 -26.03
C VAL A 354 3.71 6.84 -26.65
N LEU A 355 2.61 7.24 -27.28
CA LEU A 355 1.66 6.31 -27.87
C LEU A 355 2.23 5.56 -29.08
N GLY A 356 3.20 6.15 -29.80
CA GLY A 356 3.93 5.53 -30.88
C GLY A 356 5.15 4.70 -30.43
N ASP A 357 5.52 4.74 -29.16
CA ASP A 357 6.68 3.99 -28.63
C ASP A 357 6.30 2.51 -28.41
N PRO A 358 6.97 1.56 -29.07
CA PRO A 358 6.76 0.14 -28.83
C PRO A 358 6.97 -0.26 -27.35
N ALA A 359 7.90 0.40 -26.65
CA ALA A 359 8.14 0.16 -25.22
C ALA A 359 6.93 0.51 -24.36
N PHE A 360 6.20 1.57 -24.70
CA PHE A 360 4.95 1.92 -24.01
C PHE A 360 3.87 0.86 -24.24
N THR A 361 3.66 0.44 -25.48
CA THR A 361 2.65 -0.59 -25.81
C THR A 361 2.94 -1.90 -25.09
N GLN A 362 4.22 -2.32 -25.07
CA GLN A 362 4.67 -3.50 -24.34
C GLN A 362 4.45 -3.35 -22.83
N ALA A 363 4.82 -2.20 -22.26
CA ALA A 363 4.65 -1.92 -20.83
C ALA A 363 3.17 -1.87 -20.42
N LEU A 364 2.29 -1.35 -21.27
CA LEU A 364 0.84 -1.36 -21.04
C LEU A 364 0.30 -2.79 -21.02
N GLN A 365 0.67 -3.62 -21.99
CA GLN A 365 0.31 -5.04 -22.02
C GLN A 365 0.83 -5.77 -20.78
N ASN A 366 2.10 -5.56 -20.42
CA ASN A 366 2.71 -6.12 -19.22
C ASN A 366 1.97 -5.72 -17.95
N SER A 367 1.57 -4.45 -17.82
CA SER A 367 0.79 -3.98 -16.67
C SER A 367 -0.58 -4.65 -16.58
N LEU A 368 -1.26 -4.85 -17.70
CA LEU A 368 -2.55 -5.56 -17.72
C LEU A 368 -2.36 -7.04 -17.36
N ILE A 369 -1.37 -7.72 -17.95
CA ILE A 369 -1.03 -9.10 -17.61
C ILE A 369 -0.68 -9.24 -16.14
N LEU A 370 0.14 -8.30 -15.60
CA LEU A 370 0.49 -8.25 -14.19
C LEU A 370 -0.76 -8.07 -13.33
N GLY A 371 -1.56 -7.05 -13.62
CA GLY A 371 -2.77 -6.72 -12.85
C GLY A 371 -3.78 -7.87 -12.80
N PHE A 372 -4.17 -8.39 -13.97
CA PHE A 372 -5.10 -9.52 -14.06
C PHE A 372 -4.51 -10.81 -13.50
N GLY A 373 -3.23 -11.07 -13.75
CA GLY A 373 -2.53 -12.26 -13.26
C GLY A 373 -2.44 -12.26 -11.73
N VAL A 374 -2.03 -11.13 -11.12
CA VAL A 374 -1.95 -11.00 -9.65
C VAL A 374 -3.33 -11.04 -9.02
N ALA A 375 -4.32 -10.33 -9.57
CA ALA A 375 -5.67 -10.34 -9.04
C ALA A 375 -6.34 -11.72 -9.17
N GLY A 376 -6.21 -12.38 -10.32
CA GLY A 376 -6.78 -13.70 -10.56
C GLY A 376 -6.15 -14.79 -9.69
N LEU A 377 -4.82 -14.90 -9.70
CA LEU A 377 -4.09 -15.85 -8.85
C LEU A 377 -4.25 -15.52 -7.36
N GLY A 378 -4.20 -14.23 -7.02
CA GLY A 378 -4.37 -13.74 -5.66
C GLY A 378 -5.73 -14.09 -5.08
N VAL A 379 -6.84 -13.89 -5.82
CA VAL A 379 -8.19 -14.29 -5.38
C VAL A 379 -8.23 -15.77 -5.03
N VAL A 380 -7.64 -16.63 -5.84
CA VAL A 380 -7.60 -18.08 -5.59
C VAL A 380 -6.76 -18.37 -4.34
N VAL A 381 -5.52 -17.91 -4.30
CA VAL A 381 -4.58 -18.20 -3.19
C VAL A 381 -5.10 -17.62 -1.87
N TYR A 382 -5.49 -16.34 -1.87
CA TYR A 382 -5.92 -15.66 -0.64
C TYR A 382 -7.25 -16.19 -0.12
N SER A 383 -8.18 -16.61 -1.01
CA SER A 383 -9.44 -17.22 -0.56
C SER A 383 -9.21 -18.57 0.09
N VAL A 384 -8.34 -19.42 -0.48
CA VAL A 384 -7.99 -20.72 0.11
C VAL A 384 -7.32 -20.51 1.47
N LEU A 385 -6.34 -19.61 1.56
CA LEU A 385 -5.65 -19.30 2.83
C LEU A 385 -6.60 -18.72 3.87
N GLY A 386 -7.44 -17.74 3.48
CA GLY A 386 -8.42 -17.11 4.36
C GLY A 386 -9.44 -18.10 4.90
N TYR A 387 -9.96 -18.99 4.05
CA TYR A 387 -10.89 -20.04 4.45
C TYR A 387 -10.24 -21.03 5.42
N LEU A 388 -9.04 -21.53 5.12
CA LEU A 388 -8.34 -22.47 5.96
C LEU A 388 -7.90 -21.88 7.31
N ILE A 389 -7.47 -20.62 7.33
CA ILE A 389 -7.11 -19.92 8.56
C ILE A 389 -8.36 -19.66 9.42
N LEU A 390 -9.53 -19.41 8.84
CA LEU A 390 -10.77 -19.17 9.60
C LEU A 390 -11.45 -20.46 10.03
N ARG A 391 -11.66 -21.42 9.10
CA ARG A 391 -12.50 -22.61 9.26
C ARG A 391 -11.72 -23.92 9.41
N GLY A 392 -10.44 -23.92 9.03
CA GLY A 392 -9.61 -25.12 9.06
C GLY A 392 -9.38 -25.62 10.49
N ARG A 393 -9.41 -26.94 10.66
CA ARG A 393 -9.17 -27.63 11.94
C ARG A 393 -7.98 -28.58 11.79
N PHE A 394 -6.77 -28.02 11.61
CA PHE A 394 -5.53 -28.77 11.45
C PHE A 394 -4.42 -28.22 12.37
N VAL A 395 -3.46 -29.11 12.69
CA VAL A 395 -2.27 -28.73 13.45
C VAL A 395 -1.40 -27.83 12.57
N GLY A 396 -0.98 -26.66 13.10
CA GLY A 396 -0.19 -25.67 12.35
C GLY A 396 -1.00 -24.51 11.77
N ARG A 397 -2.32 -24.43 11.99
CA ARG A 397 -3.14 -23.29 11.55
C ARG A 397 -2.62 -21.93 12.04
N ALA A 398 -2.18 -21.86 13.31
CA ALA A 398 -1.59 -20.63 13.86
C ALA A 398 -0.27 -20.28 13.17
N THR A 399 0.56 -21.30 12.89
CA THR A 399 1.82 -21.13 12.14
C THR A 399 1.56 -20.68 10.71
N LEU A 400 0.56 -21.25 10.01
CA LEU A 400 0.17 -20.80 8.68
C LEU A 400 -0.27 -19.33 8.70
N SER A 401 -1.06 -18.94 9.70
CA SER A 401 -1.47 -17.54 9.86
C SER A 401 -0.28 -16.61 10.07
N LEU A 402 0.75 -17.04 10.83
CA LEU A 402 1.98 -16.25 11.01
C LEU A 402 2.79 -16.16 9.72
N LEU A 403 2.97 -17.29 9.01
CA LEU A 403 3.72 -17.31 7.74
C LEU A 403 3.08 -16.41 6.67
N VAL A 404 1.76 -16.38 6.60
CA VAL A 404 1.02 -15.47 5.69
C VAL A 404 1.30 -14.01 6.01
N TRP A 405 1.58 -13.65 7.27
CA TRP A 405 1.88 -12.28 7.66
C TRP A 405 3.33 -11.83 7.39
N ILE A 406 4.27 -12.76 7.23
CA ILE A 406 5.70 -12.45 7.04
C ILE A 406 5.95 -11.52 5.85
N PRO A 407 5.37 -11.73 4.64
CA PRO A 407 5.63 -10.85 3.50
C PRO A 407 5.22 -9.40 3.72
N TRP A 408 4.29 -9.13 4.65
CA TRP A 408 3.89 -7.77 4.99
C TRP A 408 5.01 -6.96 5.66
N ALA A 409 5.93 -7.65 6.33
CA ALA A 409 7.08 -7.04 6.98
C ALA A 409 8.27 -6.82 6.02
N ILE A 410 8.13 -7.25 4.74
CA ILE A 410 9.23 -7.18 3.78
C ILE A 410 8.92 -6.06 2.78
N PRO A 411 9.71 -4.97 2.74
CA PRO A 411 9.60 -3.97 1.69
C PRO A 411 9.69 -4.60 0.29
N GLY A 412 8.89 -4.08 -0.64
CA GLY A 412 8.85 -4.61 -2.00
C GLY A 412 10.22 -4.71 -2.66
N ILE A 413 11.08 -3.71 -2.43
CA ILE A 413 12.43 -3.72 -2.98
C ILE A 413 13.32 -4.83 -2.40
N LEU A 414 13.18 -5.17 -1.12
CA LEU A 414 13.90 -6.27 -0.50
C LEU A 414 13.41 -7.63 -1.01
N LEU A 415 12.08 -7.75 -1.17
CA LEU A 415 11.48 -8.94 -1.76
C LEU A 415 11.95 -9.12 -3.21
N GLY A 416 11.96 -8.04 -3.99
CA GLY A 416 12.49 -8.02 -5.35
C GLY A 416 13.96 -8.46 -5.39
N LEU A 417 14.81 -7.92 -4.52
CA LEU A 417 16.23 -8.26 -4.45
C LEU A 417 16.45 -9.72 -4.08
N SER A 418 15.76 -10.24 -3.08
CA SER A 418 15.90 -11.62 -2.65
C SER A 418 15.45 -12.61 -3.73
N LEU A 419 14.34 -12.32 -4.40
CA LEU A 419 13.86 -13.14 -5.51
C LEU A 419 14.79 -13.05 -6.74
N LEU A 420 15.27 -11.85 -7.08
CA LEU A 420 16.25 -11.65 -8.14
C LEU A 420 17.45 -12.59 -7.93
N TRP A 421 18.00 -12.59 -6.72
CA TRP A 421 19.15 -13.41 -6.40
C TRP A 421 18.84 -14.91 -6.50
N ILE A 422 17.68 -15.36 -6.04
CA ILE A 422 17.25 -16.77 -6.17
C ILE A 422 17.17 -17.17 -7.65
N PHE A 423 16.50 -16.34 -8.47
CA PHE A 423 16.33 -16.65 -9.89
C PHE A 423 17.64 -16.58 -10.69
N LEU A 424 18.63 -15.82 -10.26
CA LEU A 424 19.93 -15.74 -10.91
C LEU A 424 20.92 -16.82 -10.40
N SER A 425 20.86 -17.17 -9.11
CA SER A 425 21.84 -18.08 -8.50
C SER A 425 21.44 -19.55 -8.55
N VAL A 426 20.13 -19.85 -8.48
CA VAL A 426 19.63 -21.23 -8.45
C VAL A 426 19.30 -21.68 -9.87
N ARG A 427 20.18 -22.50 -10.48
CA ARG A 427 20.08 -22.97 -11.86
C ARG A 427 18.70 -23.54 -12.22
N PHE A 428 18.04 -24.19 -11.27
CA PHE A 428 16.70 -24.75 -11.48
C PHE A 428 15.65 -23.67 -11.77
N PHE A 429 15.79 -22.46 -11.25
CA PHE A 429 14.83 -21.38 -11.42
C PHE A 429 15.20 -20.36 -12.51
N ASN A 430 16.41 -20.45 -13.09
CA ASN A 430 16.89 -19.46 -14.07
C ASN A 430 15.97 -19.30 -15.28
N PHE A 431 15.26 -20.36 -15.72
CA PHE A 431 14.36 -20.30 -16.86
C PHE A 431 13.10 -19.43 -16.59
N LEU A 432 12.81 -19.14 -15.33
CA LEU A 432 11.71 -18.26 -14.94
C LEU A 432 12.11 -16.77 -14.98
N TYR A 433 13.41 -16.48 -14.83
CA TYR A 433 13.90 -15.10 -14.86
C TYR A 433 13.56 -14.41 -16.18
N GLY A 434 13.10 -13.16 -16.09
CA GLY A 434 12.67 -12.38 -17.25
C GLY A 434 11.27 -12.74 -17.77
N THR A 435 10.51 -13.60 -17.07
CA THR A 435 9.12 -13.90 -17.41
C THR A 435 8.14 -13.08 -16.56
N MET A 436 6.94 -12.85 -17.08
CA MET A 436 5.85 -12.20 -16.32
C MET A 436 5.44 -13.02 -15.09
N PHE A 437 5.69 -14.33 -15.09
CA PHE A 437 5.39 -15.19 -13.94
C PHE A 437 6.13 -14.74 -12.66
N VAL A 438 7.40 -14.38 -12.77
CA VAL A 438 8.19 -13.90 -11.62
C VAL A 438 7.61 -12.64 -11.02
N LEU A 439 7.18 -11.70 -11.87
CA LEU A 439 6.54 -10.45 -11.43
C LEU A 439 5.20 -10.72 -10.77
N ILE A 440 4.35 -11.55 -11.38
CA ILE A 440 3.05 -11.95 -10.82
C ILE A 440 3.26 -12.64 -9.47
N PHE A 441 4.17 -13.62 -9.39
CA PHE A 441 4.48 -14.35 -8.18
C PHE A 441 4.96 -13.43 -7.05
N SER A 442 5.86 -12.50 -7.34
CA SER A 442 6.42 -11.57 -6.35
C SER A 442 5.35 -10.65 -5.76
N VAL A 443 4.45 -10.11 -6.59
CA VAL A 443 3.38 -9.23 -6.13
C VAL A 443 2.27 -10.01 -5.42
N VAL A 444 1.92 -11.22 -5.87
CA VAL A 444 1.01 -12.13 -5.13
C VAL A 444 1.56 -12.41 -3.74
N LEU A 445 2.86 -12.68 -3.62
CA LEU A 445 3.49 -12.93 -2.32
C LEU A 445 3.43 -11.68 -1.42
N LYS A 446 3.73 -10.50 -1.96
CA LYS A 446 3.68 -9.22 -1.24
C LYS A 446 2.28 -8.89 -0.72
N ASP A 447 1.25 -9.05 -1.55
CA ASP A 447 -0.14 -8.70 -1.23
C ASP A 447 -0.89 -9.82 -0.46
N MET A 448 -0.28 -11.01 -0.30
CA MET A 448 -0.87 -12.18 0.36
C MET A 448 -1.43 -11.88 1.76
N PRO A 449 -0.76 -11.10 2.63
CA PRO A 449 -1.28 -10.81 3.97
C PRO A 449 -2.60 -10.06 3.92
N ILE A 450 -2.67 -8.98 3.16
CA ILE A 450 -3.86 -8.11 3.06
C ILE A 450 -5.00 -8.88 2.38
N GLY A 451 -4.74 -9.51 1.24
CA GLY A 451 -5.74 -10.29 0.52
C GLY A 451 -6.33 -11.42 1.36
N THR A 452 -5.49 -12.16 2.09
CA THR A 452 -5.93 -13.23 2.98
C THR A 452 -6.81 -12.71 4.14
N GLN A 453 -6.46 -11.56 4.74
CA GLN A 453 -7.28 -10.97 5.80
C GLN A 453 -8.63 -10.46 5.28
N MET A 454 -8.67 -9.89 4.07
CA MET A 454 -9.92 -9.47 3.45
C MET A 454 -10.84 -10.68 3.20
N PHE A 455 -10.31 -11.79 2.67
CA PHE A 455 -11.08 -13.03 2.50
C PHE A 455 -11.51 -13.63 3.83
N LYS A 456 -10.64 -13.62 4.84
CA LYS A 456 -11.00 -14.07 6.19
C LYS A 456 -12.17 -13.25 6.75
N ALA A 457 -12.18 -11.93 6.57
CA ALA A 457 -13.28 -11.06 6.98
C ALA A 457 -14.57 -11.35 6.17
N ALA A 458 -14.45 -11.60 4.86
CA ALA A 458 -15.57 -11.97 4.02
C ALA A 458 -16.21 -13.30 4.45
N PHE A 459 -15.41 -14.32 4.69
CA PHE A 459 -15.90 -15.62 5.18
C PHE A 459 -16.48 -15.55 6.59
N ALA A 460 -16.01 -14.65 7.44
CA ALA A 460 -16.56 -14.46 8.79
C ALA A 460 -18.01 -13.92 8.78
N GLN A 461 -18.44 -13.28 7.68
CA GLN A 461 -19.83 -12.81 7.53
C GLN A 461 -20.80 -13.94 7.18
N VAL A 462 -20.30 -15.07 6.67
CA VAL A 462 -21.11 -16.27 6.40
C VAL A 462 -21.16 -17.11 7.67
N THR A 463 -22.36 -17.33 8.21
CA THR A 463 -22.51 -18.12 9.44
C THR A 463 -22.20 -19.60 9.20
N GLU A 464 -21.58 -20.26 10.17
CA GLU A 464 -21.29 -21.71 10.09
C GLU A 464 -22.54 -22.57 9.94
N GLU A 465 -23.67 -22.07 10.43
CA GLU A 465 -24.95 -22.76 10.38
C GLU A 465 -25.40 -23.02 8.93
N LEU A 466 -25.19 -22.08 8.01
CA LEU A 466 -25.52 -22.26 6.60
C LEU A 466 -24.66 -23.38 5.96
N GLU A 467 -23.37 -23.44 6.29
CA GLU A 467 -22.51 -24.52 5.82
C GLU A 467 -22.88 -25.86 6.42
N GLN A 468 -23.26 -25.88 7.71
CA GLN A 468 -23.72 -27.09 8.40
C GLN A 468 -25.06 -27.58 7.85
N ALA A 469 -26.03 -26.70 7.60
CA ALA A 469 -27.31 -27.04 7.01
C ALA A 469 -27.15 -27.68 5.62
N SER A 470 -26.25 -27.14 4.80
CA SER A 470 -25.89 -27.75 3.50
C SER A 470 -25.33 -29.16 3.65
N ARG A 471 -24.44 -29.36 4.63
CA ARG A 471 -23.85 -30.70 4.89
C ARG A 471 -24.89 -31.70 5.40
N VAL A 472 -25.83 -31.25 6.22
CA VAL A 472 -26.95 -32.09 6.69
C VAL A 472 -27.84 -32.49 5.54
N SER A 473 -28.03 -31.61 4.54
CA SER A 473 -28.75 -31.91 3.29
C SER A 473 -27.97 -32.80 2.32
N GLY A 474 -26.80 -33.33 2.71
CA GLY A 474 -26.00 -34.26 1.92
C GLY A 474 -24.98 -33.64 0.98
N ALA A 475 -24.82 -32.33 0.96
CA ALA A 475 -23.84 -31.66 0.12
C ALA A 475 -22.40 -31.89 0.64
N GLY A 476 -21.49 -32.22 -0.28
CA GLY A 476 -20.06 -32.30 0.05
C GLY A 476 -19.44 -30.92 0.30
N PRO A 477 -18.25 -30.85 0.94
CA PRO A 477 -17.59 -29.58 1.28
C PRO A 477 -17.38 -28.65 0.08
N PHE A 478 -16.96 -29.20 -1.05
CA PHE A 478 -16.74 -28.43 -2.29
C PHE A 478 -18.05 -27.89 -2.87
N THR A 479 -19.13 -28.68 -2.81
CA THR A 479 -20.46 -28.24 -3.28
C THR A 479 -21.00 -27.12 -2.41
N THR A 480 -20.86 -27.23 -1.07
CA THR A 480 -21.21 -26.18 -0.10
C THR A 480 -20.44 -24.91 -0.38
N PHE A 481 -19.13 -25.01 -0.54
CA PHE A 481 -18.26 -23.86 -0.85
C PHE A 481 -18.70 -23.17 -2.14
N ARG A 482 -18.83 -23.94 -3.25
CA ARG A 482 -19.15 -23.38 -4.58
C ARG A 482 -20.58 -22.83 -4.67
N ARG A 483 -21.58 -23.50 -4.07
CA ARG A 483 -22.99 -23.16 -4.25
C ARG A 483 -23.57 -22.24 -3.17
N ILE A 484 -22.92 -22.15 -2.01
CA ILE A 484 -23.41 -21.34 -0.88
C ILE A 484 -22.38 -20.25 -0.54
N THR A 485 -21.18 -20.65 -0.15
CA THR A 485 -20.20 -19.69 0.39
C THR A 485 -19.74 -18.69 -0.68
N VAL A 486 -19.31 -19.15 -1.85
CA VAL A 486 -18.83 -18.29 -2.94
C VAL A 486 -19.90 -17.30 -3.44
N PRO A 487 -21.17 -17.70 -3.74
CA PRO A 487 -22.19 -16.74 -4.16
C PRO A 487 -22.50 -15.68 -3.11
N LEU A 488 -22.50 -16.04 -1.82
CA LEU A 488 -22.75 -15.09 -0.72
C LEU A 488 -21.66 -14.04 -0.59
N ILE A 489 -20.40 -14.40 -0.83
CA ILE A 489 -19.27 -13.48 -0.77
C ILE A 489 -18.86 -12.92 -2.15
N ALA A 490 -19.61 -13.22 -3.23
CA ALA A 490 -19.25 -12.81 -4.59
C ALA A 490 -19.00 -11.30 -4.74
N PRO A 491 -19.79 -10.38 -4.13
CA PRO A 491 -19.48 -8.95 -4.18
C PRO A 491 -18.12 -8.62 -3.53
N MET A 492 -17.76 -9.31 -2.45
CA MET A 492 -16.46 -9.14 -1.77
C MET A 492 -15.32 -9.69 -2.62
N ILE A 493 -15.52 -10.82 -3.33
CA ILE A 493 -14.52 -11.37 -4.25
C ILE A 493 -14.18 -10.36 -5.35
N VAL A 494 -15.20 -9.79 -5.99
CA VAL A 494 -15.02 -8.77 -7.03
C VAL A 494 -14.26 -7.56 -6.47
N SER A 495 -14.61 -7.14 -5.29
CA SER A 495 -13.98 -6.01 -4.62
C SER A 495 -12.52 -6.26 -4.28
N ILE A 496 -12.19 -7.46 -3.76
CA ILE A 496 -10.81 -7.85 -3.49
C ILE A 496 -10.02 -7.95 -4.79
N PHE A 497 -10.63 -8.52 -5.85
CA PHE A 497 -10.01 -8.57 -7.18
C PHE A 497 -9.62 -7.17 -7.67
N VAL A 498 -10.53 -6.21 -7.62
CA VAL A 498 -10.29 -4.83 -8.07
C VAL A 498 -9.22 -4.13 -7.23
N LEU A 499 -9.24 -4.33 -5.91
CA LEU A 499 -8.21 -3.77 -5.02
C LEU A 499 -6.81 -4.33 -5.32
N VAL A 500 -6.70 -5.65 -5.48
CA VAL A 500 -5.42 -6.31 -5.78
C VAL A 500 -4.94 -5.96 -7.18
N PHE A 501 -5.84 -5.89 -8.17
CA PHE A 501 -5.53 -5.43 -9.52
C PHE A 501 -4.90 -4.04 -9.51
N MET A 502 -5.52 -3.10 -8.79
CA MET A 502 -5.00 -1.73 -8.73
C MET A 502 -3.70 -1.64 -7.93
N SER A 503 -3.57 -2.39 -6.83
CA SER A 503 -2.33 -2.49 -6.06
C SER A 503 -1.15 -2.91 -6.94
N SER A 504 -1.37 -3.92 -7.79
CA SER A 504 -0.33 -4.48 -8.66
C SER A 504 0.06 -3.58 -9.83
N ILE A 505 -0.90 -2.91 -10.48
CA ILE A 505 -0.59 -2.01 -11.62
C ILE A 505 0.27 -0.83 -11.20
N ARG A 506 0.05 -0.30 -10.00
CA ARG A 506 0.79 0.87 -9.50
C ARG A 506 2.08 0.52 -8.76
N ASP A 507 2.31 -0.77 -8.46
CA ASP A 507 3.51 -1.18 -7.72
C ASP A 507 4.77 -0.94 -8.56
N ILE A 508 5.74 -0.26 -7.99
CA ILE A 508 7.06 -0.02 -8.56
C ILE A 508 8.10 -0.81 -7.76
N SER A 509 7.98 -0.79 -6.44
CA SER A 509 9.02 -1.23 -5.52
C SER A 509 9.39 -2.72 -5.67
N THR A 510 8.43 -3.58 -5.98
CA THR A 510 8.68 -5.01 -6.15
C THR A 510 9.17 -5.34 -7.57
N PRO A 511 8.52 -4.87 -8.65
CA PRO A 511 8.92 -5.18 -10.01
C PRO A 511 10.25 -4.56 -10.44
N ILE A 512 10.65 -3.42 -9.89
CA ILE A 512 11.76 -2.61 -10.40
C ILE A 512 13.12 -3.34 -10.48
N LEU A 513 13.36 -4.30 -9.60
CA LEU A 513 14.57 -5.12 -9.60
C LEU A 513 14.42 -6.44 -10.39
N LEU A 514 13.18 -6.87 -10.64
CA LEU A 514 12.87 -8.14 -11.31
C LEU A 514 12.53 -7.94 -12.79
N ALA A 515 12.06 -6.75 -13.15
CA ALA A 515 11.67 -6.43 -14.51
C ALA A 515 12.87 -6.43 -15.46
N THR A 516 12.65 -6.95 -16.65
CA THR A 516 13.56 -6.87 -17.80
C THR A 516 12.92 -6.00 -18.88
N PRO A 517 13.64 -5.54 -19.90
CA PRO A 517 13.04 -4.75 -20.99
C PRO A 517 11.78 -5.40 -21.59
N ALA A 518 11.71 -6.74 -21.64
CA ALA A 518 10.54 -7.46 -22.15
C ALA A 518 9.36 -7.52 -21.17
N THR A 519 9.58 -7.35 -19.88
CA THR A 519 8.57 -7.52 -18.83
C THR A 519 8.29 -6.26 -18.02
N THR A 520 8.91 -5.13 -18.37
CA THR A 520 8.73 -3.84 -17.67
C THR A 520 7.25 -3.42 -17.63
N PRO A 521 6.64 -3.23 -16.44
CA PRO A 521 5.30 -2.68 -16.31
C PRO A 521 5.30 -1.15 -16.52
N LEU A 522 4.12 -0.59 -16.78
CA LEU A 522 3.94 0.84 -17.05
C LEU A 522 4.37 1.75 -15.89
N SER A 523 4.16 1.31 -14.64
CA SER A 523 4.61 2.02 -13.44
C SER A 523 6.14 2.13 -13.35
N VAL A 524 6.85 1.06 -13.69
CA VAL A 524 8.32 1.05 -13.74
C VAL A 524 8.83 1.89 -14.90
N LEU A 525 8.22 1.77 -16.10
CA LEU A 525 8.56 2.60 -17.25
C LEU A 525 8.41 4.09 -16.95
N MET A 526 7.34 4.47 -16.23
CA MET A 526 7.12 5.86 -15.79
C MET A 526 8.27 6.36 -14.90
N LEU A 527 8.75 5.54 -13.96
CA LEU A 527 9.87 5.89 -13.12
C LEU A 527 11.17 5.99 -13.94
N GLU A 528 11.43 5.06 -14.84
CA GLU A 528 12.62 5.08 -15.71
C GLU A 528 12.66 6.35 -16.57
N ARG A 529 11.53 6.74 -17.19
CA ARG A 529 11.43 8.00 -17.95
C ARG A 529 11.66 9.22 -17.05
N SER A 530 11.10 9.21 -15.83
CA SER A 530 11.31 10.31 -14.87
C SER A 530 12.79 10.46 -14.48
N VAL A 531 13.46 9.35 -14.17
CA VAL A 531 14.89 9.33 -13.78
C VAL A 531 15.79 9.70 -14.98
N ALA A 532 15.39 9.34 -16.19
CA ALA A 532 16.09 9.73 -17.42
C ALA A 532 15.92 11.22 -17.79
N GLY A 533 15.13 12.00 -17.01
CA GLY A 533 14.86 13.41 -17.27
C GLY A 533 13.74 13.66 -18.30
N GLU A 534 13.07 12.63 -18.79
CA GLU A 534 11.93 12.72 -19.73
C GLU A 534 10.60 12.91 -18.96
N ILE A 535 10.51 13.98 -18.15
CA ILE A 535 9.40 14.20 -17.22
C ILE A 535 8.06 14.36 -17.95
N GLU A 536 8.07 14.95 -19.15
CA GLU A 536 6.87 15.14 -19.98
C GLU A 536 6.28 13.79 -20.42
N LYS A 537 7.14 12.87 -20.88
CA LYS A 537 6.71 11.49 -21.24
C LYS A 537 6.24 10.73 -20.00
N ALA A 538 6.93 10.87 -18.87
CA ALA A 538 6.50 10.28 -17.61
C ALA A 538 5.15 10.85 -17.15
N ALA A 539 4.88 12.13 -17.38
CA ALA A 539 3.59 12.76 -17.10
C ALA A 539 2.47 12.18 -17.98
N VAL A 540 2.71 11.91 -19.27
CA VAL A 540 1.74 11.21 -20.15
C VAL A 540 1.38 9.83 -19.58
N ILE A 541 2.37 9.03 -19.21
CA ILE A 541 2.17 7.72 -18.60
C ILE A 541 1.41 7.86 -17.26
N GLY A 542 1.78 8.86 -16.46
CA GLY A 542 1.15 9.20 -15.20
C GLY A 542 -0.33 9.57 -15.33
N VAL A 543 -0.71 10.30 -16.38
CA VAL A 543 -2.12 10.59 -16.71
C VAL A 543 -2.87 9.29 -17.01
N ILE A 544 -2.32 8.44 -17.87
CA ILE A 544 -2.96 7.15 -18.24
C ILE A 544 -3.18 6.29 -17.00
N LEU A 545 -2.16 6.11 -16.15
CA LEU A 545 -2.29 5.35 -14.91
C LEU A 545 -3.29 5.99 -13.93
N SER A 546 -3.32 7.33 -13.85
CA SER A 546 -4.27 8.05 -12.99
C SER A 546 -5.70 7.89 -13.47
N VAL A 547 -5.95 7.87 -14.77
CA VAL A 547 -7.28 7.59 -15.35
C VAL A 547 -7.72 6.17 -14.99
N VAL A 548 -6.85 5.17 -15.11
CA VAL A 548 -7.14 3.80 -14.69
C VAL A 548 -7.48 3.75 -13.20
N ALA A 549 -6.73 4.48 -12.36
CA ALA A 549 -6.98 4.57 -10.92
C ALA A 549 -8.34 5.19 -10.59
N ILE A 550 -8.72 6.28 -11.27
CA ILE A 550 -10.00 6.96 -11.09
C ILE A 550 -11.16 6.05 -11.50
N ILE A 551 -11.05 5.39 -12.67
CA ILE A 551 -12.06 4.41 -13.13
C ILE A 551 -12.20 3.30 -12.09
N THR A 552 -11.10 2.77 -11.59
CA THR A 552 -11.09 1.73 -10.55
C THR A 552 -11.78 2.19 -9.26
N ALA A 553 -11.49 3.41 -8.79
CA ALA A 553 -12.15 4.01 -7.63
C ALA A 553 -13.66 4.17 -7.85
N MET A 554 -14.08 4.56 -9.06
CA MET A 554 -15.51 4.66 -9.42
C MET A 554 -16.18 3.28 -9.40
N VAL A 555 -15.55 2.25 -9.97
CA VAL A 555 -16.06 0.88 -9.95
C VAL A 555 -16.21 0.38 -8.51
N MET A 556 -15.22 0.60 -7.66
CA MET A 556 -15.28 0.24 -6.23
C MET A 556 -16.45 0.93 -5.52
N ARG A 557 -16.69 2.19 -5.82
CA ARG A 557 -17.85 2.93 -5.27
C ARG A 557 -19.17 2.34 -5.73
N LEU A 558 -19.29 1.97 -7.01
CA LEU A 558 -20.50 1.32 -7.56
C LEU A 558 -20.74 -0.05 -6.94
N LEU A 559 -19.68 -0.79 -6.58
CA LEU A 559 -19.76 -2.06 -5.87
C LEU A 559 -20.13 -1.93 -4.37
N GLY A 560 -20.39 -0.72 -3.89
CA GLY A 560 -20.88 -0.47 -2.53
C GLY A 560 -19.78 -0.26 -1.48
N PHE A 561 -18.51 -0.09 -1.89
CA PHE A 561 -17.45 0.32 -0.96
C PHE A 561 -17.67 1.77 -0.54
N ARG A 562 -18.22 1.97 0.65
CA ARG A 562 -18.46 3.28 1.27
C ARG A 562 -17.79 3.32 2.64
N ILE A 563 -17.10 4.41 2.92
CA ILE A 563 -16.57 4.70 4.25
C ILE A 563 -17.72 5.19 5.16
N ALA A 564 -18.63 6.00 4.66
CA ALA A 564 -19.82 6.44 5.36
C ALA A 564 -21.08 5.70 4.85
N ALA A 565 -21.88 5.16 5.74
CA ALA A 565 -23.24 4.78 5.40
C ALA A 565 -24.04 6.08 5.17
N GLU A 566 -24.86 6.12 4.11
CA GLU A 566 -25.87 7.16 4.02
C GLU A 566 -26.77 7.06 5.26
N PRO A 567 -27.08 8.16 5.92
CA PRO A 567 -28.14 8.14 6.91
C PRO A 567 -29.43 7.80 6.17
N VAL A 568 -30.04 6.68 6.55
CA VAL A 568 -31.42 6.35 6.21
C VAL A 568 -32.33 7.42 6.79
#